data_45dee5f71a72cf7607647e17b5754738
#
_entry.id   45dee5f71a72cf7607647e17b5754738
#
_cell.length_a   1.000
_cell.length_b   1.000
_cell.length_c   1.000
_cell.angle_alpha   90.00
_cell.angle_beta   90.00
_cell.angle_gamma   90.00
#
_symmetry.space_group_name_H-M   'P 1'
#
loop_
_entity.id
_entity.type
_entity.pdbx_description
1 polymer ?
#
loop_
_entity_poly.entity_id
_entity_poly.type
_entity_poly.pdbx_seq_one_letter_code
_entity_poly.pdbx_strand_id
1 'polypeptide(L)'
;MLETGNHFLSLIMIHVSQTELILPVPVFILEDDAIMQQRLKRILLEIGYAEDALIFAQTLSQAIDMLQEYPISFSLVDLGLPDGNGIDFIENLRQTDEVSPILVISAWSTQETILKAIQAGATGYLLKERDDFEIMLSIRSILRGGAPIDPFIAQQILSKITFEQKVKDVAVAEQNNLLSTRELEILQLVAEGMTNREIADFLHLSKYTIECHIKHIYRKLSVSSRSKAINTARSLGIL
;
A
#
# COMPACT_ATOMS: atom_id res chain seq x y z
N MET A 1 -56.27 23.84 39.32
CA MET A 1 -55.88 22.45 39.52
C MET A 1 -55.05 22.01 38.36
N LEU A 2 -53.80 21.66 38.68
CA LEU A 2 -52.83 20.91 37.88
C LEU A 2 -52.10 21.65 36.77
N GLU A 3 -51.13 22.47 37.17
CA GLU A 3 -49.81 22.65 36.52
C GLU A 3 -48.93 21.50 36.95
N THR A 4 -48.45 20.69 36.04
CA THR A 4 -47.22 19.91 36.19
C THR A 4 -46.84 19.34 34.83
N GLY A 5 -45.69 19.72 34.25
CA GLY A 5 -45.18 19.00 33.13
C GLY A 5 -44.28 19.80 32.17
N ASN A 6 -43.33 20.56 32.69
CA ASN A 6 -42.33 21.16 31.77
C ASN A 6 -40.96 21.32 32.46
N HIS A 7 -40.40 20.21 32.95
CA HIS A 7 -39.09 20.25 33.63
C HIS A 7 -38.13 19.11 33.24
N PHE A 8 -38.25 18.56 32.03
CA PHE A 8 -37.38 17.42 31.63
C PHE A 8 -36.61 17.60 30.33
N LEU A 9 -36.51 18.82 29.76
CA LEU A 9 -35.78 19.06 28.49
C LEU A 9 -34.54 19.97 28.65
N SER A 10 -34.00 20.09 29.86
CA SER A 10 -32.88 21.01 30.12
C SER A 10 -31.71 20.32 30.80
N LEU A 11 -31.27 19.15 30.39
CA LEU A 11 -30.00 18.60 30.87
C LEU A 11 -29.43 17.50 29.96
N ILE A 12 -29.24 17.75 28.68
CA ILE A 12 -28.22 17.01 27.89
C ILE A 12 -27.48 18.06 27.06
N MET A 13 -26.79 18.96 27.71
CA MET A 13 -25.59 19.54 27.15
C MET A 13 -24.49 18.48 27.30
N ILE A 14 -24.36 17.63 26.27
CA ILE A 14 -23.18 16.82 26.11
C ILE A 14 -22.02 17.81 25.94
N HIS A 15 -21.27 18.00 27.01
CA HIS A 15 -19.92 18.55 26.91
C HIS A 15 -19.11 17.55 26.08
N VAL A 16 -19.15 17.69 24.78
CA VAL A 16 -18.11 17.15 23.92
C VAL A 16 -16.88 17.99 24.28
N SER A 17 -16.10 17.51 25.23
CA SER A 17 -14.74 17.98 25.43
C SER A 17 -14.05 17.85 24.07
N GLN A 18 -13.91 18.97 23.36
CA GLN A 18 -12.96 19.05 22.25
C GLN A 18 -11.61 18.82 22.90
N THR A 19 -11.13 17.60 22.84
CA THR A 19 -9.71 17.34 23.05
C THR A 19 -9.02 18.17 21.97
N GLU A 20 -8.48 19.32 22.34
CA GLU A 20 -7.64 20.12 21.43
C GLU A 20 -6.58 19.20 20.91
N LEU A 21 -6.58 19.01 19.59
CA LEU A 21 -5.57 18.20 18.91
C LEU A 21 -4.24 18.95 19.09
N ILE A 22 -3.35 18.43 19.92
CA ILE A 22 -2.00 18.98 20.02
C ILE A 22 -1.32 18.70 18.69
N LEU A 23 -1.11 19.76 17.92
CA LEU A 23 -0.46 19.67 16.62
C LEU A 23 1.05 19.44 16.81
N PRO A 24 1.63 18.36 16.28
CA PRO A 24 3.06 18.13 16.37
C PRO A 24 3.80 19.17 15.51
N VAL A 25 4.81 19.81 16.11
CA VAL A 25 5.64 20.83 15.45
C VAL A 25 7.12 20.55 15.71
N PRO A 26 7.99 20.86 14.75
CA PRO A 26 7.74 21.41 13.43
C PRO A 26 7.21 20.37 12.44
N VAL A 27 6.51 20.86 11.38
CA VAL A 27 6.12 20.07 10.23
C VAL A 27 7.14 20.25 9.12
N PHE A 28 7.65 19.15 8.59
CA PHE A 28 8.60 19.15 7.49
C PHE A 28 7.90 18.82 6.17
N ILE A 29 8.11 19.65 5.15
CA ILE A 29 7.52 19.48 3.83
C ILE A 29 8.64 19.34 2.81
N LEU A 30 8.80 18.13 2.23
CA LEU A 30 9.73 17.84 1.16
C LEU A 30 8.96 17.76 -0.15
N GLU A 31 9.09 18.80 -0.97
CA GLU A 31 8.34 18.98 -2.21
C GLU A 31 9.10 19.98 -3.10
N ASP A 32 9.35 19.63 -4.36
CA ASP A 32 10.08 20.50 -5.30
C ASP A 32 9.17 21.46 -6.08
N ASP A 33 7.88 21.09 -6.26
CA ASP A 33 6.90 21.95 -6.94
C ASP A 33 6.40 23.07 -6.02
N ALA A 34 6.74 24.31 -6.37
CA ALA A 34 6.32 25.51 -5.62
C ALA A 34 4.79 25.67 -5.53
N ILE A 35 4.03 25.22 -6.54
CA ILE A 35 2.56 25.27 -6.52
C ILE A 35 2.03 24.30 -5.47
N MET A 36 2.57 23.09 -5.44
CA MET A 36 2.19 22.10 -4.45
C MET A 36 2.62 22.49 -3.04
N GLN A 37 3.80 23.09 -2.85
CA GLN A 37 4.21 23.66 -1.56
C GLN A 37 3.20 24.69 -1.04
N GLN A 38 2.77 25.63 -1.88
CA GLN A 38 1.78 26.64 -1.50
C GLN A 38 0.42 26.01 -1.18
N ARG A 39 0.05 24.98 -1.91
CA ARG A 39 -1.18 24.22 -1.66
C ARG A 39 -1.13 23.53 -0.29
N LEU A 40 -0.05 22.81 0.01
CA LEU A 40 0.15 22.14 1.31
C LEU A 40 0.22 23.15 2.46
N LYS A 41 0.94 24.25 2.28
CA LYS A 41 0.99 25.35 3.25
C LYS A 41 -0.42 25.83 3.60
N ARG A 42 -1.26 26.14 2.62
CA ARG A 42 -2.63 26.58 2.83
C ARG A 42 -3.44 25.57 3.63
N ILE A 43 -3.36 24.28 3.26
CA ILE A 43 -4.07 23.20 3.97
C ILE A 43 -3.61 23.09 5.42
N LEU A 44 -2.31 23.19 5.69
CA LEU A 44 -1.76 23.12 7.04
C LEU A 44 -2.20 24.31 7.90
N LEU A 45 -2.21 25.53 7.33
CA LEU A 45 -2.76 26.72 8.01
C LEU A 45 -4.25 26.57 8.34
N GLU A 46 -5.05 25.99 7.43
CA GLU A 46 -6.47 25.70 7.68
C GLU A 46 -6.69 24.61 8.75
N ILE A 47 -5.74 23.69 8.93
CA ILE A 47 -5.76 22.71 10.02
C ILE A 47 -5.50 23.37 11.37
N GLY A 48 -4.74 24.49 11.40
CA GLY A 48 -4.40 25.27 12.57
C GLY A 48 -2.92 25.40 12.87
N TYR A 49 -2.04 24.95 11.96
CA TYR A 49 -0.59 25.19 12.11
C TYR A 49 -0.25 26.65 11.94
N ALA A 50 0.73 27.14 12.70
CA ALA A 50 1.35 28.44 12.49
C ALA A 50 2.38 28.37 11.34
N GLU A 51 2.59 29.48 10.64
CA GLU A 51 3.49 29.51 9.48
C GLU A 51 4.94 29.21 9.86
N ASP A 52 5.38 29.69 10.99
CA ASP A 52 6.72 29.48 11.56
C ASP A 52 6.98 28.04 12.04
N ALA A 53 5.93 27.22 12.13
CA ALA A 53 6.03 25.79 12.41
C ALA A 53 6.29 24.95 11.16
N LEU A 54 6.32 25.54 9.96
CA LEU A 54 6.45 24.82 8.70
C LEU A 54 7.87 24.98 8.13
N ILE A 55 8.52 23.88 7.87
CA ILE A 55 9.86 23.80 7.28
C ILE A 55 9.75 23.20 5.88
N PHE A 56 10.32 23.87 4.88
CA PHE A 56 10.26 23.43 3.49
C PHE A 56 11.64 23.05 2.96
N ALA A 57 11.73 21.94 2.23
CA ALA A 57 12.87 21.55 1.43
C ALA A 57 12.41 21.22 0.00
N GLN A 58 13.23 21.55 -0.99
CA GLN A 58 12.94 21.34 -2.41
C GLN A 58 13.78 20.22 -3.03
N THR A 59 14.80 19.76 -2.32
CA THR A 59 15.71 18.72 -2.79
C THR A 59 15.98 17.71 -1.67
N LEU A 60 16.36 16.50 -2.06
CA LEU A 60 16.75 15.47 -1.11
C LEU A 60 17.98 15.89 -0.29
N SER A 61 18.99 16.49 -0.94
CA SER A 61 20.20 16.96 -0.27
C SER A 61 19.88 18.00 0.80
N GLN A 62 19.07 19.02 0.47
CA GLN A 62 18.62 20.02 1.44
C GLN A 62 17.86 19.37 2.60
N ALA A 63 16.98 18.41 2.32
CA ALA A 63 16.21 17.74 3.35
C ALA A 63 17.09 16.95 4.32
N ILE A 64 18.10 16.22 3.81
CA ILE A 64 19.04 15.46 4.64
C ILE A 64 19.89 16.37 5.52
N ASP A 65 20.36 17.51 5.01
CA ASP A 65 21.11 18.48 5.79
C ASP A 65 20.26 19.04 6.95
N MET A 66 18.99 19.36 6.66
CA MET A 66 18.06 19.88 7.67
C MET A 66 17.68 18.86 8.76
N LEU A 67 17.73 17.56 8.48
CA LEU A 67 17.52 16.52 9.52
C LEU A 67 18.54 16.62 10.68
N GLN A 68 19.72 17.15 10.41
CA GLN A 68 20.77 17.32 11.44
C GLN A 68 20.53 18.55 12.32
N GLU A 69 19.77 19.53 11.82
CA GLU A 69 19.58 20.81 12.50
C GLU A 69 18.25 20.90 13.26
N TYR A 70 17.21 20.21 12.79
CA TYR A 70 15.85 20.34 13.30
C TYR A 70 15.26 18.99 13.70
N PRO A 71 14.69 18.86 14.92
CA PRO A 71 13.82 17.73 15.22
C PRO A 71 12.55 17.84 14.37
N ILE A 72 12.12 16.75 13.78
CA ILE A 72 10.92 16.70 12.95
C ILE A 72 9.81 15.97 13.71
N SER A 73 8.62 16.58 13.79
CA SER A 73 7.50 15.97 14.51
C SER A 73 6.43 15.40 13.58
N PHE A 74 6.42 15.83 12.31
CA PHE A 74 5.54 15.32 11.26
C PHE A 74 6.13 15.66 9.90
N SER A 75 6.05 14.75 8.92
CA SER A 75 6.57 15.00 7.57
C SER A 75 5.52 14.76 6.49
N LEU A 76 5.49 15.67 5.51
CA LEU A 76 4.84 15.51 4.20
C LEU A 76 5.95 15.32 3.17
N VAL A 77 5.93 14.22 2.42
CA VAL A 77 7.07 13.82 1.56
C VAL A 77 6.58 13.51 0.15
N ASP A 78 7.09 14.25 -0.83
CA ASP A 78 7.05 13.77 -2.21
C ASP A 78 8.20 12.80 -2.48
N LEU A 79 7.95 11.82 -3.35
CA LEU A 79 8.95 10.84 -3.77
C LEU A 79 9.73 11.30 -5.00
N GLY A 80 9.16 12.16 -5.84
CA GLY A 80 9.73 12.59 -7.11
C GLY A 80 10.56 13.85 -6.99
N LEU A 81 11.79 13.77 -6.48
CA LEU A 81 12.67 14.92 -6.28
C LEU A 81 13.69 15.06 -7.43
N PRO A 82 14.16 16.28 -7.71
CA PRO A 82 15.08 16.54 -8.83
C PRO A 82 16.45 15.87 -8.66
N ASP A 83 16.88 15.59 -7.43
CA ASP A 83 18.19 15.06 -7.07
C ASP A 83 18.14 13.67 -6.43
N GLY A 84 16.94 13.05 -6.31
CA GLY A 84 16.81 11.74 -5.70
C GLY A 84 15.40 11.28 -5.48
N ASN A 85 15.22 10.34 -4.56
CA ASN A 85 13.93 9.78 -4.22
C ASN A 85 13.56 10.09 -2.76
N GLY A 86 12.34 10.54 -2.51
CA GLY A 86 11.87 10.80 -1.15
C GLY A 86 11.88 9.57 -0.23
N ILE A 87 11.97 8.36 -0.77
CA ILE A 87 12.18 7.13 0.03
C ILE A 87 13.49 7.20 0.80
N ASP A 88 14.56 7.71 0.16
CA ASP A 88 15.87 7.83 0.82
C ASP A 88 15.81 8.80 2.01
N PHE A 89 14.99 9.88 1.93
CA PHE A 89 14.71 10.75 3.06
C PHE A 89 13.99 10.01 4.19
N ILE A 90 12.96 9.20 3.85
CA ILE A 90 12.21 8.42 4.84
C ILE A 90 13.14 7.46 5.59
N GLU A 91 14.00 6.73 4.87
CA GLU A 91 14.97 5.81 5.44
C GLU A 91 15.97 6.54 6.37
N ASN A 92 16.48 7.70 5.96
CA ASN A 92 17.37 8.51 6.78
C ASN A 92 16.68 9.02 8.05
N LEU A 93 15.44 9.53 7.95
CA LEU A 93 14.68 9.98 9.12
C LEU A 93 14.45 8.83 10.11
N ARG A 94 14.12 7.63 9.62
CA ARG A 94 13.88 6.45 10.44
C ARG A 94 15.11 5.93 11.18
N GLN A 95 16.32 6.28 10.76
CA GLN A 95 17.54 5.94 11.51
C GLN A 95 17.64 6.70 12.84
N THR A 96 17.03 7.88 12.95
CA THR A 96 17.09 8.75 14.11
C THR A 96 15.75 8.91 14.81
N ASP A 97 14.67 8.74 14.11
CA ASP A 97 13.28 8.87 14.60
C ASP A 97 12.38 7.76 14.05
N GLU A 98 12.06 6.79 14.91
CA GLU A 98 11.20 5.65 14.55
C GLU A 98 9.69 5.99 14.57
N VAL A 99 9.29 7.12 15.17
CA VAL A 99 7.90 7.33 15.63
C VAL A 99 7.16 8.44 14.90
N SER A 100 7.86 9.51 14.47
CA SER A 100 7.20 10.66 13.86
C SER A 100 6.38 10.25 12.62
N PRO A 101 5.13 10.73 12.47
CA PRO A 101 4.32 10.37 11.34
C PRO A 101 4.91 10.90 10.03
N ILE A 102 4.87 10.07 8.98
CA ILE A 102 5.29 10.44 7.61
C ILE A 102 4.14 10.16 6.66
N LEU A 103 3.61 11.20 6.03
CA LEU A 103 2.61 11.10 4.98
C LEU A 103 3.27 11.35 3.62
N VAL A 104 3.32 10.33 2.80
CA VAL A 104 3.74 10.47 1.40
C VAL A 104 2.60 11.09 0.59
N ILE A 105 2.90 12.14 -0.19
CA ILE A 105 1.96 12.77 -1.14
C ILE A 105 2.68 12.84 -2.49
N SER A 106 2.37 11.91 -3.39
CA SER A 106 3.13 11.74 -4.63
C SER A 106 2.24 11.53 -5.85
N ALA A 107 2.73 11.89 -7.03
CA ALA A 107 2.11 11.53 -8.31
C ALA A 107 2.31 10.04 -8.66
N TRP A 108 3.22 9.35 -8.00
CA TRP A 108 3.53 7.96 -8.30
C TRP A 108 2.52 7.03 -7.64
N SER A 109 1.94 6.14 -8.45
CA SER A 109 0.89 5.20 -8.04
C SER A 109 1.25 3.74 -8.32
N THR A 110 2.51 3.43 -8.66
CA THR A 110 2.90 2.04 -8.90
C THR A 110 2.98 1.27 -7.58
N GLN A 111 2.47 0.05 -7.60
CA GLN A 111 2.43 -0.81 -6.41
C GLN A 111 3.83 -1.00 -5.78
N GLU A 112 4.87 -1.12 -6.60
CA GLU A 112 6.24 -1.29 -6.13
C GLU A 112 6.72 -0.07 -5.34
N THR A 113 6.49 1.15 -5.85
CA THR A 113 6.87 2.40 -5.20
C THR A 113 6.13 2.59 -3.87
N ILE A 114 4.82 2.30 -3.85
CA ILE A 114 3.99 2.39 -2.64
C ILE A 114 4.51 1.45 -1.55
N LEU A 115 4.75 0.19 -1.90
CA LEU A 115 5.25 -0.80 -0.95
C LEU A 115 6.64 -0.44 -0.42
N LYS A 116 7.54 0.07 -1.27
CA LYS A 116 8.86 0.55 -0.84
C LYS A 116 8.75 1.71 0.15
N ALA A 117 7.88 2.68 -0.11
CA ALA A 117 7.67 3.81 0.79
C ALA A 117 7.13 3.35 2.17
N ILE A 118 6.15 2.43 2.19
CA ILE A 118 5.62 1.86 3.44
C ILE A 118 6.70 1.04 4.18
N GLN A 119 7.48 0.24 3.47
CA GLN A 119 8.58 -0.55 4.04
C GLN A 119 9.70 0.33 4.59
N ALA A 120 9.97 1.47 3.96
CA ALA A 120 10.91 2.47 4.44
C ALA A 120 10.42 3.18 5.72
N GLY A 121 9.11 3.09 6.04
CA GLY A 121 8.54 3.62 7.27
C GLY A 121 7.52 4.74 7.08
N ALA A 122 6.99 4.94 5.86
CA ALA A 122 5.85 5.85 5.67
C ALA A 122 4.64 5.37 6.45
N THR A 123 3.97 6.30 7.16
CA THR A 123 2.76 6.02 7.96
C THR A 123 1.49 6.10 7.11
N GLY A 124 1.51 6.89 6.03
CA GLY A 124 0.39 7.03 5.11
C GLY A 124 0.85 7.35 3.69
N TYR A 125 -0.06 7.19 2.73
CA TYR A 125 0.23 7.43 1.32
C TYR A 125 -0.98 7.99 0.58
N LEU A 126 -0.82 9.12 -0.09
CA LEU A 126 -1.83 9.80 -0.91
C LEU A 126 -1.30 10.11 -2.31
N LEU A 127 -2.24 10.22 -3.25
CA LEU A 127 -1.96 10.73 -4.58
C LEU A 127 -2.11 12.26 -4.63
N LYS A 128 -1.22 12.96 -5.36
CA LYS A 128 -1.25 14.44 -5.52
C LYS A 128 -2.54 14.94 -6.20
N GLU A 129 -3.21 14.09 -6.97
CA GLU A 129 -4.48 14.38 -7.65
C GLU A 129 -5.69 14.52 -6.71
N ARG A 130 -5.55 14.13 -5.44
CA ARG A 130 -6.61 14.28 -4.46
C ARG A 130 -6.93 15.74 -4.21
N ASP A 131 -8.20 16.05 -3.93
CA ASP A 131 -8.60 17.41 -3.60
C ASP A 131 -8.10 17.86 -2.21
N ASP A 132 -8.19 19.17 -1.93
CA ASP A 132 -7.69 19.74 -0.69
C ASP A 132 -8.37 19.17 0.55
N PHE A 133 -9.65 18.82 0.43
CA PHE A 133 -10.42 18.25 1.53
C PHE A 133 -9.97 16.83 1.86
N GLU A 134 -9.72 16.00 0.86
CA GLU A 134 -9.18 14.65 1.04
C GLU A 134 -7.78 14.66 1.67
N ILE A 135 -6.91 15.59 1.21
CA ILE A 135 -5.57 15.79 1.81
C ILE A 135 -5.70 16.21 3.26
N MET A 136 -6.56 17.20 3.55
CA MET A 136 -6.81 17.69 4.92
C MET A 136 -7.31 16.56 5.84
N LEU A 137 -8.28 15.77 5.40
CA LEU A 137 -8.80 14.63 6.18
C LEU A 137 -7.71 13.60 6.47
N SER A 138 -6.84 13.35 5.52
CA SER A 138 -5.75 12.38 5.67
C SER A 138 -4.69 12.89 6.66
N ILE A 139 -4.34 14.18 6.59
CA ILE A 139 -3.46 14.80 7.60
C ILE A 139 -4.10 14.71 8.99
N ARG A 140 -5.37 15.06 9.14
CA ARG A 140 -6.08 14.94 10.42
C ARG A 140 -6.17 13.50 10.92
N SER A 141 -6.29 12.53 10.02
CA SER A 141 -6.29 11.10 10.37
C SER A 141 -4.94 10.69 10.96
N ILE A 142 -3.83 11.03 10.29
CA ILE A 142 -2.48 10.65 10.72
C ILE A 142 -2.12 11.31 12.07
N LEU A 143 -2.54 12.56 12.29
CA LEU A 143 -2.35 13.29 13.54
C LEU A 143 -3.10 12.67 14.74
N ARG A 144 -4.09 11.82 14.46
CA ARG A 144 -4.84 11.04 15.46
C ARG A 144 -4.33 9.60 15.59
N GLY A 145 -3.17 9.29 15.00
CA GLY A 145 -2.58 7.96 15.01
C GLY A 145 -3.15 7.01 13.96
N GLY A 146 -3.90 7.51 12.96
CA GLY A 146 -4.35 6.72 11.83
C GLY A 146 -3.25 6.53 10.79
N ALA A 147 -3.48 5.61 9.86
CA ALA A 147 -2.62 5.34 8.71
C ALA A 147 -3.43 5.55 7.41
N PRO A 148 -3.62 6.79 6.95
CA PRO A 148 -4.41 7.07 5.75
C PRO A 148 -3.71 6.49 4.52
N ILE A 149 -4.42 5.63 3.82
CA ILE A 149 -3.99 5.07 2.53
C ILE A 149 -5.08 5.40 1.51
N ASP A 150 -4.68 5.96 0.39
CA ASP A 150 -5.57 6.20 -0.74
C ASP A 150 -6.37 4.93 -1.09
N PRO A 151 -7.70 5.00 -1.29
CA PRO A 151 -8.53 3.82 -1.58
C PRO A 151 -8.06 3.03 -2.82
N PHE A 152 -7.58 3.72 -3.85
CA PHE A 152 -7.03 3.08 -5.04
C PHE A 152 -5.75 2.29 -4.70
N ILE A 153 -4.89 2.86 -3.86
CA ILE A 153 -3.67 2.23 -3.37
C ILE A 153 -4.01 1.04 -2.47
N ALA A 154 -4.97 1.19 -1.55
CA ALA A 154 -5.42 0.12 -0.69
C ALA A 154 -5.91 -1.10 -1.50
N GLN A 155 -6.66 -0.87 -2.59
CA GLN A 155 -7.10 -1.94 -3.47
C GLN A 155 -5.93 -2.67 -4.15
N GLN A 156 -4.90 -1.95 -4.58
CA GLN A 156 -3.69 -2.55 -5.17
C GLN A 156 -2.93 -3.41 -4.15
N ILE A 157 -2.76 -2.94 -2.92
CA ILE A 157 -2.10 -3.68 -1.83
C ILE A 157 -2.89 -4.95 -1.48
N LEU A 158 -4.21 -4.83 -1.30
CA LEU A 158 -5.08 -5.96 -0.98
C LEU A 158 -5.07 -7.04 -2.07
N SER A 159 -5.05 -6.63 -3.34
CA SER A 159 -4.98 -7.59 -4.45
C SER A 159 -3.69 -8.42 -4.39
N LYS A 160 -2.56 -7.83 -4.01
CA LYS A 160 -1.28 -8.54 -3.85
C LYS A 160 -1.27 -9.47 -2.64
N ILE A 161 -1.76 -9.00 -1.49
CA ILE A 161 -1.84 -9.82 -0.27
C ILE A 161 -2.71 -11.05 -0.52
N THR A 162 -3.86 -10.88 -1.18
CA THR A 162 -4.76 -11.99 -1.53
C THR A 162 -4.12 -12.95 -2.51
N PHE A 163 -3.29 -12.46 -3.43
CA PHE A 163 -2.55 -13.30 -4.37
C PHE A 163 -1.40 -14.05 -3.65
N GLU A 164 -0.64 -13.37 -2.79
CA GLU A 164 0.45 -13.97 -2.02
C GLU A 164 -0.06 -14.96 -0.95
N GLN A 165 -1.22 -14.70 -0.32
CA GLN A 165 -1.88 -15.68 0.55
C GLN A 165 -2.33 -16.91 -0.22
N LYS A 166 -2.98 -16.75 -1.38
CA LYS A 166 -3.29 -17.90 -2.24
C LYS A 166 -2.04 -18.67 -2.66
N VAL A 167 -0.93 -17.98 -2.93
CA VAL A 167 0.35 -18.61 -3.26
C VAL A 167 0.98 -19.27 -2.03
N LYS A 168 0.85 -18.70 -0.83
CA LYS A 168 1.34 -19.30 0.43
C LYS A 168 0.48 -20.48 0.89
N ASP A 169 -0.84 -20.39 0.79
CA ASP A 169 -1.75 -21.51 1.11
C ASP A 169 -1.53 -22.67 0.15
N VAL A 170 -1.23 -22.38 -1.12
CA VAL A 170 -0.79 -23.39 -2.09
C VAL A 170 0.60 -23.92 -1.74
N ALA A 171 1.55 -23.08 -1.31
CA ALA A 171 2.92 -23.51 -0.97
C ALA A 171 2.99 -24.34 0.34
N VAL A 172 2.12 -24.07 1.32
CA VAL A 172 2.01 -24.89 2.55
C VAL A 172 1.33 -26.23 2.28
N ALA A 173 0.38 -26.28 1.33
CA ALA A 173 -0.21 -27.53 0.84
C ALA A 173 0.77 -28.31 -0.08
N GLU A 174 1.74 -27.64 -0.70
CA GLU A 174 2.71 -28.22 -1.64
C GLU A 174 3.96 -28.84 -0.97
N GLN A 175 4.17 -28.71 0.33
CA GLN A 175 5.35 -29.35 0.98
C GLN A 175 5.36 -30.89 0.91
N ASN A 176 4.27 -31.51 0.42
CA ASN A 176 4.21 -32.95 0.17
C ASN A 176 3.77 -33.37 -1.25
N ASN A 177 3.47 -32.43 -2.16
CA ASN A 177 3.10 -32.75 -3.53
C ASN A 177 3.93 -31.99 -4.55
N LEU A 178 4.51 -32.71 -5.50
CA LEU A 178 5.38 -32.16 -6.58
C LEU A 178 4.66 -31.12 -7.46
N LEU A 179 3.34 -31.22 -7.60
CA LEU A 179 2.47 -30.34 -8.39
C LEU A 179 1.33 -29.78 -7.54
N SER A 180 0.91 -28.55 -7.80
CA SER A 180 -0.28 -27.97 -7.18
C SER A 180 -1.56 -28.66 -7.66
N THR A 181 -2.67 -28.50 -6.93
CA THR A 181 -3.98 -29.04 -7.30
C THR A 181 -4.39 -28.64 -8.72
N ARG A 182 -4.13 -27.37 -9.10
CA ARG A 182 -4.44 -26.84 -10.43
C ARG A 182 -3.51 -27.39 -11.52
N GLU A 183 -2.24 -27.55 -11.22
CA GLU A 183 -1.28 -28.17 -12.13
C GLU A 183 -1.57 -29.65 -12.34
N LEU A 184 -2.01 -30.33 -11.28
CA LEU A 184 -2.44 -31.73 -11.37
C LEU A 184 -3.69 -31.87 -12.27
N GLU A 185 -4.71 -31.05 -12.06
CA GLU A 185 -5.92 -31.02 -12.88
C GLU A 185 -5.59 -30.79 -14.37
N ILE A 186 -4.75 -29.79 -14.66
CA ILE A 186 -4.29 -29.53 -16.03
C ILE A 186 -3.51 -30.72 -16.59
N LEU A 187 -2.63 -31.33 -15.81
CA LEU A 187 -1.85 -32.48 -16.25
C LEU A 187 -2.72 -33.72 -16.53
N GLN A 188 -3.81 -33.92 -15.78
CA GLN A 188 -4.79 -34.95 -16.05
C GLN A 188 -5.48 -34.74 -17.42
N LEU A 189 -5.97 -33.53 -17.68
CA LEU A 189 -6.57 -33.18 -18.99
C LEU A 189 -5.55 -33.30 -20.14
N VAL A 190 -4.28 -32.96 -19.87
CA VAL A 190 -3.16 -33.20 -20.79
C VAL A 190 -2.98 -34.71 -21.07
N ALA A 191 -3.12 -35.56 -20.06
CA ALA A 191 -2.97 -37.02 -20.18
C ALA A 191 -4.16 -37.65 -20.89
N GLU A 192 -5.36 -37.04 -20.83
CA GLU A 192 -6.55 -37.41 -21.58
C GLU A 192 -6.46 -37.01 -23.06
N GLY A 193 -5.43 -36.27 -23.45
CA GLY A 193 -5.17 -35.93 -24.85
C GLY A 193 -5.69 -34.56 -25.28
N MET A 194 -6.29 -33.78 -24.40
CA MET A 194 -6.86 -32.45 -24.73
C MET A 194 -5.78 -31.45 -25.14
N THR A 195 -6.04 -30.67 -26.16
CA THR A 195 -5.17 -29.56 -26.57
C THR A 195 -5.23 -28.40 -25.57
N ASN A 196 -4.24 -27.50 -25.58
CA ASN A 196 -4.23 -26.32 -24.70
C ASN A 196 -5.49 -25.43 -24.86
N ARG A 197 -6.09 -25.42 -26.06
CA ARG A 197 -7.31 -24.67 -26.35
C ARG A 197 -8.53 -25.35 -25.71
N GLU A 198 -8.67 -26.65 -25.85
CA GLU A 198 -9.76 -27.42 -25.23
C GLU A 198 -9.69 -27.35 -23.71
N ILE A 199 -8.48 -27.43 -23.12
CA ILE A 199 -8.28 -27.25 -21.68
C ILE A 199 -8.67 -25.84 -21.23
N ALA A 200 -8.32 -24.82 -22.03
CA ALA A 200 -8.68 -23.44 -21.73
C ALA A 200 -10.20 -23.24 -21.73
N ASP A 201 -10.89 -23.78 -22.73
CA ASP A 201 -12.35 -23.72 -22.87
C ASP A 201 -13.03 -24.51 -21.73
N PHE A 202 -12.54 -25.70 -21.38
CA PHE A 202 -13.07 -26.55 -20.31
C PHE A 202 -12.92 -25.90 -18.92
N LEU A 203 -11.79 -25.25 -18.66
CA LEU A 203 -11.47 -24.62 -17.37
C LEU A 203 -11.88 -23.15 -17.29
N HIS A 204 -12.52 -22.60 -18.33
CA HIS A 204 -12.89 -21.18 -18.45
C HIS A 204 -11.71 -20.21 -18.26
N LEU A 205 -10.55 -20.54 -18.83
CA LEU A 205 -9.32 -19.77 -18.78
C LEU A 205 -8.86 -19.33 -20.18
N SER A 206 -7.89 -18.41 -20.24
CA SER A 206 -7.24 -18.08 -21.49
C SER A 206 -6.25 -19.19 -21.90
N LYS A 207 -6.08 -19.40 -23.23
CA LYS A 207 -5.06 -20.32 -23.77
C LYS A 207 -3.66 -19.98 -23.25
N TYR A 208 -3.35 -18.68 -23.11
CA TYR A 208 -2.08 -18.20 -22.56
C TYR A 208 -1.88 -18.65 -21.10
N THR A 209 -2.92 -18.60 -20.29
CA THR A 209 -2.87 -19.06 -18.88
C THR A 209 -2.56 -20.56 -18.82
N ILE A 210 -3.16 -21.37 -19.67
CA ILE A 210 -2.88 -22.81 -19.76
C ILE A 210 -1.43 -23.07 -20.19
N GLU A 211 -0.93 -22.33 -21.18
CA GLU A 211 0.47 -22.44 -21.63
C GLU A 211 1.46 -22.11 -20.51
N CYS A 212 1.16 -21.11 -19.68
CA CYS A 212 1.96 -20.78 -18.49
C CYS A 212 1.96 -21.92 -17.47
N HIS A 213 0.81 -22.50 -17.15
CA HIS A 213 0.73 -23.65 -16.24
C HIS A 213 1.51 -24.86 -16.78
N ILE A 214 1.38 -25.16 -18.06
CA ILE A 214 2.12 -26.27 -18.70
C ILE A 214 3.64 -26.05 -18.62
N LYS A 215 4.14 -24.84 -18.84
CA LYS A 215 5.55 -24.51 -18.65
C LYS A 215 6.00 -24.74 -17.21
N HIS A 216 5.18 -24.38 -16.23
CA HIS A 216 5.47 -24.61 -14.81
C HIS A 216 5.50 -26.11 -14.48
N ILE A 217 4.53 -26.88 -14.97
CA ILE A 217 4.51 -28.35 -14.83
C ILE A 217 5.79 -28.97 -15.40
N TYR A 218 6.19 -28.57 -16.63
CA TYR A 218 7.41 -29.11 -17.25
C TYR A 218 8.65 -28.79 -16.45
N ARG A 219 8.74 -27.58 -15.90
CA ARG A 219 9.86 -27.15 -15.03
C ARG A 219 9.88 -27.98 -13.74
N LYS A 220 8.74 -28.17 -13.07
CA LYS A 220 8.62 -28.93 -11.82
C LYS A 220 8.95 -30.41 -12.02
N LEU A 221 8.52 -31.00 -13.13
CA LEU A 221 8.82 -32.39 -13.50
C LEU A 221 10.20 -32.56 -14.18
N SER A 222 10.94 -31.46 -14.39
CA SER A 222 12.23 -31.47 -15.08
C SER A 222 12.19 -32.09 -16.48
N VAL A 223 11.11 -31.82 -17.25
CA VAL A 223 10.89 -32.39 -18.59
C VAL A 223 10.75 -31.29 -19.66
N SER A 224 10.95 -31.66 -20.93
CA SER A 224 10.93 -30.71 -22.05
C SER A 224 9.81 -30.94 -23.05
N SER A 225 8.93 -31.94 -22.82
CA SER A 225 7.85 -32.23 -23.77
C SER A 225 6.63 -32.81 -23.08
N ARG A 226 5.46 -32.70 -23.76
CA ARG A 226 4.18 -33.19 -23.32
C ARG A 226 4.20 -34.69 -22.99
N SER A 227 4.74 -35.51 -23.88
CA SER A 227 4.84 -36.96 -23.69
C SER A 227 5.74 -37.33 -22.52
N LYS A 228 6.87 -36.61 -22.35
CA LYS A 228 7.74 -36.79 -21.19
C LYS A 228 7.05 -36.44 -19.88
N ALA A 229 6.27 -35.34 -19.86
CA ALA A 229 5.53 -34.95 -18.67
C ALA A 229 4.54 -36.03 -18.21
N ILE A 230 3.78 -36.59 -19.15
CA ILE A 230 2.81 -37.68 -18.85
C ILE A 230 3.54 -38.93 -18.33
N ASN A 231 4.62 -39.34 -19.01
CA ASN A 231 5.37 -40.52 -18.60
C ASN A 231 6.03 -40.38 -17.22
N THR A 232 6.65 -39.22 -16.96
CA THR A 232 7.25 -38.90 -15.65
C THR A 232 6.19 -38.86 -14.56
N ALA A 233 5.04 -38.23 -14.80
CA ALA A 233 3.95 -38.18 -13.83
C ALA A 233 3.40 -39.55 -13.47
N ARG A 234 3.28 -40.45 -14.45
CA ARG A 234 2.89 -41.86 -14.19
C ARG A 234 3.94 -42.63 -13.41
N SER A 235 5.23 -42.41 -13.73
CA SER A 235 6.32 -43.10 -13.01
C SER A 235 6.45 -42.63 -11.56
N LEU A 236 6.02 -41.40 -11.26
CA LEU A 236 5.99 -40.82 -9.91
C LEU A 236 4.68 -41.10 -9.15
N GLY A 237 3.72 -41.81 -9.76
CA GLY A 237 2.42 -42.08 -9.15
C GLY A 237 1.52 -40.83 -8.99
N ILE A 238 1.76 -39.80 -9.79
CA ILE A 238 0.98 -38.55 -9.80
C ILE A 238 -0.27 -38.70 -10.67
N LEU A 239 -0.21 -39.57 -11.72
CA LEU A 239 -1.27 -39.89 -12.66
C LEU A 239 -1.59 -41.37 -12.63
#